data_7035a48e0aa0a83b0b48027c32f34d0a
#
_entry.id   7035a48e0aa0a83b0b48027c32f34d0a
#
_cell.length_a   1.000
_cell.length_b   1.000
_cell.length_c   1.000
_cell.angle_alpha   90.00
_cell.angle_beta   90.00
_cell.angle_gamma   90.00
#
_symmetry.space_group_name_H-M   'P 1'
#
loop_
_entity.id
_entity.type
_entity.pdbx_description
1 polymer ?
#
loop_
_entity_poly.entity_id
_entity_poly.type
_entity_poly.pdbx_seq_one_letter_code
_entity_poly.pdbx_strand_id
1 'polypeptide(L)'
;DEIYDKLIYPGHEFRSFAALGEEVRKRTVIVNGVSKAYAMTGWRIGWTLAPENVSAAINKLQSQQTSNPCSVSQYAALAALNGPQECVAEMCQEFVKRRDYVCGRLKAIPGLSFAEPGGAFYVFFNVASYFGRPVGGGTPVTNATDFCTALLDRAHVALVAGDAFGAPGYVRLSFAASMESLVQGLDAIEKFLIGS
;
A
#
# COMPACT_ATOMS: atom_id res chain seq x y z
N ASP A 1 -2.27 12.39 -3.24
CA ASP A 1 -2.11 11.18 -4.05
C ASP A 1 -3.35 10.31 -3.92
N GLU A 2 -3.97 9.96 -5.03
CA GLU A 2 -5.24 9.21 -5.10
C GLU A 2 -5.06 7.85 -5.79
N ILE A 3 -3.83 7.31 -5.80
CA ILE A 3 -3.48 6.08 -6.55
C ILE A 3 -4.28 4.84 -6.13
N TYR A 4 -4.93 4.85 -4.95
CA TYR A 4 -5.75 3.78 -4.42
C TYR A 4 -7.27 4.07 -4.47
N ASP A 5 -7.72 5.08 -5.21
CA ASP A 5 -9.12 5.54 -5.29
C ASP A 5 -10.15 4.44 -5.65
N LYS A 6 -9.72 3.41 -6.38
CA LYS A 6 -10.54 2.25 -6.77
C LYS A 6 -10.41 1.05 -5.84
N LEU A 7 -9.46 1.05 -4.93
CA LEU A 7 -9.25 -0.04 -3.98
C LEU A 7 -9.80 0.34 -2.61
N ILE A 8 -11.10 0.47 -2.53
CA ILE A 8 -11.87 0.87 -1.33
C ILE A 8 -12.77 -0.28 -0.94
N TYR A 9 -12.80 -0.59 0.35
CA TYR A 9 -13.48 -1.76 0.89
C TYR A 9 -14.90 -1.44 1.38
N PRO A 10 -15.80 -2.45 1.48
CA PRO A 10 -17.16 -2.25 1.96
C PRO A 10 -17.20 -1.48 3.29
N GLY A 11 -18.15 -0.55 3.39
CA GLY A 11 -18.30 0.35 4.53
C GLY A 11 -17.44 1.62 4.49
N HIS A 12 -16.61 1.78 3.47
CA HIS A 12 -15.80 2.97 3.22
C HIS A 12 -16.13 3.60 1.87
N GLU A 13 -15.91 4.90 1.77
CA GLU A 13 -16.15 5.67 0.55
C GLU A 13 -14.91 6.52 0.24
N PHE A 14 -14.49 6.49 -1.02
CA PHE A 14 -13.45 7.39 -1.50
C PHE A 14 -14.04 8.76 -1.81
N ARG A 15 -13.37 9.81 -1.37
CA ARG A 15 -13.71 11.18 -1.73
C ARG A 15 -12.46 11.93 -2.14
N SER A 16 -12.43 12.37 -3.41
CA SER A 16 -11.35 13.19 -3.91
C SER A 16 -11.25 14.51 -3.15
N PHE A 17 -10.03 14.92 -2.81
CA PHE A 17 -9.81 16.19 -2.13
C PHE A 17 -10.29 17.38 -2.98
N ALA A 18 -10.16 17.31 -4.29
CA ALA A 18 -10.66 18.33 -5.21
C ALA A 18 -12.20 18.43 -5.27
N ALA A 19 -12.93 17.44 -4.75
CA ALA A 19 -14.40 17.46 -4.67
C ALA A 19 -14.93 18.18 -3.41
N LEU A 20 -14.05 18.66 -2.52
CA LEU A 20 -14.43 19.34 -1.27
C LEU A 20 -14.86 20.81 -1.47
N GLY A 21 -14.84 21.30 -2.68
CA GLY A 21 -15.29 22.65 -3.03
C GLY A 21 -14.31 23.36 -3.97
N GLU A 22 -14.79 24.46 -4.57
CA GLU A 22 -14.02 25.16 -5.60
C GLU A 22 -12.71 25.76 -5.08
N GLU A 23 -12.71 26.36 -3.89
CA GLU A 23 -11.54 26.95 -3.30
C GLU A 23 -10.47 25.89 -2.92
N VAL A 24 -10.89 24.70 -2.52
CA VAL A 24 -10.01 23.57 -2.28
C VAL A 24 -9.41 23.08 -3.60
N ARG A 25 -10.27 22.90 -4.61
CA ARG A 25 -9.85 22.45 -5.95
C ARG A 25 -8.81 23.36 -6.58
N LYS A 26 -8.94 24.68 -6.45
CA LYS A 26 -7.98 25.67 -6.96
C LYS A 26 -6.57 25.55 -6.35
N ARG A 27 -6.45 24.89 -5.18
CA ARG A 27 -5.19 24.69 -4.45
C ARG A 27 -4.74 23.23 -4.45
N THR A 28 -5.45 22.36 -5.17
CA THR A 28 -5.20 20.93 -5.16
C THR A 28 -4.48 20.51 -6.44
N VAL A 29 -3.44 19.71 -6.25
CA VAL A 29 -2.84 18.89 -7.32
C VAL A 29 -3.15 17.45 -7.00
N ILE A 30 -4.02 16.83 -7.79
CA ILE A 30 -4.28 15.39 -7.71
C ILE A 30 -3.16 14.67 -8.44
N VAL A 31 -2.63 13.62 -7.82
CA VAL A 31 -1.72 12.67 -8.44
C VAL A 31 -2.41 11.31 -8.45
N ASN A 32 -2.52 10.69 -9.62
CA ASN A 32 -3.17 9.38 -9.78
C ASN A 32 -2.53 8.60 -10.95
N GLY A 33 -2.96 7.38 -11.19
CA GLY A 33 -2.43 6.56 -12.26
C GLY A 33 -3.10 5.18 -12.36
N VAL A 34 -2.65 4.39 -13.32
CA VAL A 34 -3.18 3.04 -13.59
C VAL A 34 -2.49 1.94 -12.77
N SER A 35 -1.43 2.27 -12.03
CA SER A 35 -0.53 1.30 -11.40
C SER A 35 -1.22 0.34 -10.46
N LYS A 36 -2.21 0.81 -9.67
CA LYS A 36 -2.84 0.01 -8.60
C LYS A 36 -4.22 -0.50 -9.03
N ALA A 37 -5.10 0.39 -9.48
CA ALA A 37 -6.45 0.02 -9.89
C ALA A 37 -6.48 -1.01 -11.03
N TYR A 38 -5.50 -1.00 -11.91
CA TYR A 38 -5.42 -1.89 -13.07
C TYR A 38 -4.23 -2.86 -13.03
N ALA A 39 -3.55 -2.98 -11.89
CA ALA A 39 -2.35 -3.81 -11.74
C ALA A 39 -1.26 -3.51 -12.78
N MET A 40 -1.11 -2.26 -13.20
CA MET A 40 -0.24 -1.81 -14.29
C MET A 40 1.03 -1.08 -13.79
N THR A 41 1.66 -1.57 -12.72
CA THR A 41 2.87 -0.94 -12.16
C THR A 41 4.02 -0.89 -13.15
N GLY A 42 4.20 -1.92 -13.97
CA GLY A 42 5.26 -2.02 -14.96
C GLY A 42 5.10 -1.07 -16.17
N TRP A 43 3.90 -0.58 -16.42
CA TRP A 43 3.61 0.33 -17.53
C TRP A 43 4.07 1.76 -17.30
N ARG A 44 4.35 2.14 -16.07
CA ARG A 44 4.90 3.45 -15.66
C ARG A 44 4.07 4.64 -16.15
N ILE A 45 2.73 4.60 -15.93
CA ILE A 45 1.79 5.67 -16.29
C ILE A 45 1.08 6.21 -15.06
N GLY A 46 1.10 7.53 -14.95
CA GLY A 46 0.32 8.31 -14.02
C GLY A 46 0.03 9.68 -14.63
N TRP A 47 -0.79 10.46 -13.96
CA TRP A 47 -1.17 11.81 -14.35
C TRP A 47 -1.34 12.72 -13.14
N THR A 48 -1.34 14.00 -13.42
CA THR A 48 -1.74 15.05 -12.46
C THR A 48 -2.93 15.81 -13.00
N LEU A 49 -3.84 16.20 -12.11
CA LEU A 49 -4.89 17.17 -12.38
C LEU A 49 -4.64 18.37 -11.46
N ALA A 50 -4.39 19.52 -12.03
CA ALA A 50 -3.98 20.72 -11.29
C ALA A 50 -4.52 21.99 -11.97
N PRO A 51 -4.49 23.15 -11.30
CA PRO A 51 -4.71 24.44 -11.94
C PRO A 51 -3.78 24.63 -13.16
N GLU A 52 -4.27 25.36 -14.17
CA GLU A 52 -3.62 25.47 -15.47
C GLU A 52 -2.15 25.93 -15.39
N ASN A 53 -1.86 26.93 -14.58
CA ASN A 53 -0.49 27.43 -14.38
C ASN A 53 0.46 26.37 -13.79
N VAL A 54 -0.02 25.53 -12.88
CA VAL A 54 0.74 24.41 -12.29
C VAL A 54 0.91 23.30 -13.32
N SER A 55 -0.14 22.93 -14.03
CA SER A 55 -0.07 21.92 -15.11
C SER A 55 0.91 22.31 -16.20
N ALA A 56 0.91 23.59 -16.61
CA ALA A 56 1.84 24.10 -17.60
C ALA A 56 3.30 24.03 -17.12
N ALA A 57 3.56 24.37 -15.85
CA ALA A 57 4.90 24.26 -15.25
C ALA A 57 5.38 22.81 -15.18
N ILE A 58 4.52 21.88 -14.74
CA ILE A 58 4.82 20.44 -14.69
C ILE A 58 5.15 19.92 -16.09
N ASN A 59 4.33 20.25 -17.10
CA ASN A 59 4.54 19.82 -18.48
C ASN A 59 5.87 20.36 -19.05
N LYS A 60 6.19 21.63 -18.79
CA LYS A 60 7.47 22.22 -19.20
C LYS A 60 8.66 21.49 -18.58
N LEU A 61 8.60 21.19 -17.28
CA LEU A 61 9.68 20.48 -16.59
C LEU A 61 9.80 19.03 -17.11
N GLN A 62 8.68 18.32 -17.21
CA GLN A 62 8.63 16.95 -17.71
C GLN A 62 9.22 16.81 -19.11
N SER A 63 8.90 17.76 -20.02
CA SER A 63 9.40 17.75 -21.39
C SER A 63 10.93 17.86 -21.47
N GLN A 64 11.58 18.47 -20.48
CA GLN A 64 13.04 18.61 -20.42
C GLN A 64 13.74 17.47 -19.68
N GLN A 65 13.02 16.76 -18.79
CA GLN A 65 13.60 15.65 -18.01
C GLN A 65 13.48 14.32 -18.72
N THR A 66 12.28 13.93 -19.14
CA THR A 66 11.99 12.60 -19.67
C THR A 66 11.23 12.64 -21.01
N SER A 67 10.99 13.81 -21.55
CA SER A 67 10.17 14.10 -22.74
C SER A 67 8.68 13.77 -22.49
N ASN A 68 8.31 12.48 -22.48
CA ASN A 68 6.96 12.00 -22.23
C ASN A 68 6.97 10.50 -21.90
N PRO A 69 5.88 9.97 -21.30
CA PRO A 69 5.73 8.53 -21.10
C PRO A 69 5.70 7.78 -22.44
N CYS A 70 6.09 6.49 -22.40
CA CYS A 70 6.04 5.62 -23.58
C CYS A 70 4.63 5.61 -24.20
N SER A 71 4.52 5.81 -25.50
CA SER A 71 3.24 5.88 -26.22
C SER A 71 2.42 4.60 -26.12
N VAL A 72 3.08 3.42 -26.17
CA VAL A 72 2.40 2.13 -25.95
C VAL A 72 1.74 2.08 -24.57
N SER A 73 2.43 2.56 -23.53
CA SER A 73 1.88 2.63 -22.17
C SER A 73 0.71 3.61 -22.07
N GLN A 74 0.76 4.74 -22.80
CA GLN A 74 -0.36 5.69 -22.83
C GLN A 74 -1.62 5.06 -23.47
N TYR A 75 -1.48 4.35 -24.59
CA TYR A 75 -2.59 3.64 -25.21
C TYR A 75 -3.12 2.50 -24.33
N ALA A 76 -2.26 1.78 -23.63
CA ALA A 76 -2.67 0.76 -22.67
C ALA A 76 -3.47 1.39 -21.49
N ALA A 77 -3.02 2.52 -20.95
CA ALA A 77 -3.75 3.25 -19.90
C ALA A 77 -5.09 3.78 -20.42
N LEU A 78 -5.14 4.30 -21.64
CA LEU A 78 -6.39 4.76 -22.27
C LEU A 78 -7.39 3.60 -22.40
N ALA A 79 -6.93 2.42 -22.84
CA ALA A 79 -7.76 1.23 -22.94
C ALA A 79 -8.25 0.76 -21.56
N ALA A 80 -7.41 0.78 -20.52
CA ALA A 80 -7.79 0.44 -19.15
C ALA A 80 -8.86 1.38 -18.60
N LEU A 81 -8.72 2.69 -18.82
CA LEU A 81 -9.64 3.70 -18.30
C LEU A 81 -11.01 3.69 -19.01
N ASN A 82 -11.05 3.42 -20.31
CA ASN A 82 -12.26 3.43 -21.14
C ASN A 82 -12.88 2.05 -21.35
N GLY A 83 -12.17 0.99 -21.04
CA GLY A 83 -12.63 -0.38 -21.18
C GLY A 83 -13.55 -0.83 -20.04
N PRO A 84 -13.96 -2.11 -20.06
CA PRO A 84 -14.73 -2.72 -18.98
C PRO A 84 -14.03 -2.60 -17.62
N GLN A 85 -14.79 -2.34 -16.55
CA GLN A 85 -14.26 -2.09 -15.20
C GLN A 85 -14.45 -3.28 -14.24
N GLU A 86 -15.00 -4.38 -14.72
CA GLU A 86 -15.28 -5.59 -13.93
C GLU A 86 -14.01 -6.16 -13.32
N CYS A 87 -12.90 -6.13 -14.04
CA CYS A 87 -11.61 -6.60 -13.55
C CYS A 87 -11.14 -5.84 -12.29
N VAL A 88 -11.46 -4.55 -12.17
CA VAL A 88 -11.13 -3.74 -10.98
C VAL A 88 -11.99 -4.18 -9.81
N ALA A 89 -13.29 -4.41 -10.04
CA ALA A 89 -14.22 -4.87 -9.02
C ALA A 89 -13.85 -6.28 -8.51
N GLU A 90 -13.52 -7.21 -9.42
CA GLU A 90 -13.08 -8.56 -9.08
C GLU A 90 -11.78 -8.56 -8.26
N MET A 91 -10.80 -7.76 -8.66
CA MET A 91 -9.55 -7.59 -7.92
C MET A 91 -9.81 -7.01 -6.52
N CYS A 92 -10.70 -6.02 -6.41
CA CYS A 92 -11.05 -5.44 -5.12
C CYS A 92 -11.71 -6.46 -4.19
N GLN A 93 -12.61 -7.31 -4.69
CA GLN A 93 -13.22 -8.40 -3.93
C GLN A 93 -12.18 -9.41 -3.45
N GLU A 94 -11.19 -9.73 -4.27
CA GLU A 94 -10.09 -10.61 -3.86
C GLU A 94 -9.24 -9.97 -2.76
N PHE A 95 -8.97 -8.67 -2.83
CA PHE A 95 -8.29 -7.96 -1.76
C PHE A 95 -9.09 -7.90 -0.45
N VAL A 96 -10.42 -7.83 -0.52
CA VAL A 96 -11.27 -7.95 0.70
C VAL A 96 -11.01 -9.27 1.41
N LYS A 97 -11.02 -10.40 0.69
CA LYS A 97 -10.74 -11.73 1.26
C LYS A 97 -9.36 -11.80 1.92
N ARG A 98 -8.34 -11.27 1.22
CA ARG A 98 -6.97 -11.25 1.74
C ARG A 98 -6.83 -10.36 2.97
N ARG A 99 -7.43 -9.17 2.94
CA ARG A 99 -7.50 -8.26 4.08
C ARG A 99 -8.10 -8.96 5.30
N ASP A 100 -9.27 -9.54 5.14
CA ASP A 100 -10.02 -10.17 6.24
C ASP A 100 -9.22 -11.33 6.84
N TYR A 101 -8.58 -12.14 6.01
CA TYR A 101 -7.69 -13.20 6.45
C TYR A 101 -6.49 -12.65 7.23
N VAL A 102 -5.76 -11.70 6.66
CA VAL A 102 -4.56 -11.09 7.29
C VAL A 102 -4.93 -10.40 8.61
N CYS A 103 -6.00 -9.60 8.62
CA CYS A 103 -6.46 -8.91 9.82
C CYS A 103 -6.89 -9.92 10.92
N GLY A 104 -7.59 -10.98 10.54
CA GLY A 104 -7.97 -12.04 11.47
C GLY A 104 -6.76 -12.72 12.12
N ARG A 105 -5.75 -13.07 11.33
CA ARG A 105 -4.50 -13.68 11.81
C ARG A 105 -3.72 -12.74 12.72
N LEU A 106 -3.54 -11.47 12.33
CA LEU A 106 -2.80 -10.49 13.14
C LEU A 106 -3.51 -10.16 14.45
N LYS A 107 -4.85 -10.11 14.48
CA LYS A 107 -5.63 -9.92 15.73
C LYS A 107 -5.43 -11.05 16.74
N ALA A 108 -5.15 -12.26 16.27
CA ALA A 108 -4.91 -13.42 17.14
C ALA A 108 -3.51 -13.42 17.78
N ILE A 109 -2.56 -12.63 17.27
CA ILE A 109 -1.20 -12.55 17.81
C ILE A 109 -1.18 -11.54 18.97
N PRO A 110 -0.88 -11.96 20.22
CA PRO A 110 -0.83 -11.06 21.36
C PRO A 110 0.18 -9.94 21.18
N GLY A 111 -0.19 -8.73 21.60
CA GLY A 111 0.72 -7.56 21.57
C GLY A 111 0.79 -6.84 20.24
N LEU A 112 0.14 -7.30 19.18
CA LEU A 112 -0.05 -6.54 17.96
C LEU A 112 -1.32 -5.68 18.05
N SER A 113 -1.27 -4.49 17.44
CA SER A 113 -2.45 -3.61 17.33
C SER A 113 -2.40 -2.83 16.02
N PHE A 114 -3.56 -2.60 15.42
CA PHE A 114 -3.67 -1.87 14.16
C PHE A 114 -5.09 -1.34 13.95
N ALA A 115 -5.21 -0.32 13.10
CA ALA A 115 -6.48 0.08 12.53
C ALA A 115 -6.78 -0.81 11.31
N GLU A 116 -8.00 -1.31 11.21
CA GLU A 116 -8.42 -2.12 10.07
C GLU A 116 -8.43 -1.28 8.79
N PRO A 117 -7.76 -1.72 7.72
CA PRO A 117 -7.65 -0.91 6.51
C PRO A 117 -8.99 -0.83 5.77
N GLY A 118 -9.42 0.40 5.45
CA GLY A 118 -10.60 0.69 4.64
C GLY A 118 -10.33 0.72 3.14
N GLY A 119 -9.08 0.53 2.71
CA GLY A 119 -8.66 0.54 1.31
C GLY A 119 -7.19 0.17 1.15
N ALA A 120 -6.67 0.30 -0.08
CA ALA A 120 -5.33 -0.14 -0.50
C ALA A 120 -5.11 -1.64 -0.25
N PHE A 121 -3.88 -2.10 -0.11
CA PHE A 121 -3.55 -3.51 0.14
C PHE A 121 -2.45 -3.67 1.21
N TYR A 122 -2.54 -2.85 2.27
CA TYR A 122 -1.60 -2.86 3.38
C TYR A 122 -2.32 -2.96 4.72
N VAL A 123 -1.71 -3.69 5.66
CA VAL A 123 -1.97 -3.53 7.09
C VAL A 123 -0.75 -2.88 7.73
N PHE A 124 -0.99 -1.86 8.53
CA PHE A 124 0.04 -1.13 9.25
C PHE A 124 -0.15 -1.34 10.75
N PHE A 125 0.68 -2.19 11.35
CA PHE A 125 0.48 -2.66 12.71
C PHE A 125 1.65 -2.34 13.64
N ASN A 126 1.34 -2.12 14.91
CA ASN A 126 2.29 -1.80 15.95
C ASN A 126 2.95 -3.07 16.48
N VAL A 127 4.29 -3.05 16.60
CA VAL A 127 5.13 -4.13 17.13
C VAL A 127 5.94 -3.70 18.36
N ALA A 128 5.71 -2.50 18.87
CA ALA A 128 6.51 -1.94 19.97
C ALA A 128 6.44 -2.77 21.25
N SER A 129 5.39 -3.57 21.45
CA SER A 129 5.27 -4.49 22.59
C SER A 129 6.35 -5.58 22.61
N TYR A 130 6.99 -5.81 21.47
CA TYR A 130 8.08 -6.78 21.33
C TYR A 130 9.47 -6.19 21.49
N PHE A 131 9.59 -4.86 21.63
CA PHE A 131 10.89 -4.22 21.85
C PHE A 131 11.46 -4.58 23.23
N GLY A 132 12.77 -4.76 23.25
CA GLY A 132 13.50 -5.23 24.45
C GLY A 132 13.35 -6.72 24.74
N ARG A 133 12.62 -7.48 23.90
CA ARG A 133 12.43 -8.92 24.06
C ARG A 133 13.18 -9.68 22.96
N PRO A 134 13.72 -10.86 23.26
CA PRO A 134 14.19 -11.76 22.22
C PRO A 134 12.99 -12.27 21.40
N VAL A 135 13.08 -12.17 20.08
CA VAL A 135 12.09 -12.72 19.15
C VAL A 135 12.78 -13.66 18.17
N GLY A 136 12.11 -14.72 17.76
CA GLY A 136 12.65 -15.72 16.85
C GLY A 136 13.93 -16.39 17.35
N GLY A 137 14.09 -16.55 18.67
CA GLY A 137 15.28 -17.17 19.28
C GLY A 137 16.56 -16.33 19.23
N GLY A 138 16.45 -15.02 18.98
CA GLY A 138 17.61 -14.15 18.79
C GLY A 138 17.85 -13.09 19.87
N THR A 139 18.63 -12.08 19.50
CA THR A 139 18.86 -10.89 20.35
C THR A 139 17.60 -10.03 20.43
N PRO A 140 17.38 -9.30 21.54
CA PRO A 140 16.28 -8.36 21.64
C PRO A 140 16.30 -7.32 20.51
N VAL A 141 15.15 -7.08 19.91
CA VAL A 141 14.94 -6.00 18.92
C VAL A 141 14.63 -4.71 19.65
N THR A 142 15.12 -3.57 19.18
CA THR A 142 14.97 -2.27 19.87
C THR A 142 14.06 -1.29 19.13
N ASN A 143 13.82 -1.52 17.85
CA ASN A 143 13.03 -0.67 16.96
C ASN A 143 12.40 -1.49 15.82
N ALA A 144 11.57 -0.83 14.98
CA ALA A 144 10.90 -1.52 13.88
C ALA A 144 11.85 -1.98 12.77
N THR A 145 12.97 -1.30 12.55
CA THR A 145 13.97 -1.71 11.56
C THR A 145 14.67 -2.99 12.02
N ASP A 146 15.11 -3.07 13.28
CA ASP A 146 15.69 -4.29 13.86
C ASP A 146 14.70 -5.45 13.78
N PHE A 147 13.42 -5.17 14.09
CA PHE A 147 12.36 -6.16 14.01
C PHE A 147 12.21 -6.72 12.58
N CYS A 148 12.13 -5.85 11.57
CA CYS A 148 12.01 -6.26 10.16
C CYS A 148 13.25 -7.05 9.70
N THR A 149 14.44 -6.63 10.10
CA THR A 149 15.69 -7.32 9.79
C THR A 149 15.72 -8.72 10.41
N ALA A 150 15.40 -8.83 11.70
CA ALA A 150 15.37 -10.11 12.40
C ALA A 150 14.29 -11.06 11.81
N LEU A 151 13.13 -10.53 11.43
CA LEU A 151 12.06 -11.29 10.78
C LEU A 151 12.51 -11.81 9.40
N LEU A 152 13.15 -10.96 8.62
CA LEU A 152 13.68 -11.35 7.30
C LEU A 152 14.74 -12.45 7.42
N ASP A 153 15.71 -12.26 8.30
CA ASP A 153 16.86 -13.17 8.44
C ASP A 153 16.46 -14.56 8.99
N ARG A 154 15.47 -14.60 9.89
CA ARG A 154 15.14 -15.83 10.64
C ARG A 154 13.83 -16.48 10.24
N ALA A 155 12.89 -15.70 9.75
CA ALA A 155 11.58 -16.20 9.32
C ALA A 155 11.33 -16.05 7.81
N HIS A 156 12.27 -15.43 7.08
CA HIS A 156 12.21 -15.18 5.64
C HIS A 156 10.95 -14.40 5.20
N VAL A 157 10.47 -13.50 6.08
CA VAL A 157 9.34 -12.61 5.79
C VAL A 157 9.82 -11.17 5.72
N ALA A 158 9.60 -10.53 4.58
CA ALA A 158 9.95 -9.15 4.34
C ALA A 158 8.78 -8.22 4.68
N LEU A 159 8.97 -7.33 5.63
CA LEU A 159 8.07 -6.23 5.98
C LEU A 159 8.80 -4.89 5.82
N VAL A 160 8.06 -3.80 5.84
CA VAL A 160 8.63 -2.45 5.78
C VAL A 160 8.48 -1.77 7.13
N ALA A 161 9.60 -1.32 7.71
CA ALA A 161 9.60 -0.58 8.97
C ALA A 161 8.83 0.75 8.85
N GLY A 162 8.06 1.06 9.87
CA GLY A 162 7.24 2.26 9.94
C GLY A 162 8.01 3.56 10.00
N ASP A 163 9.29 3.50 10.38
CA ASP A 163 10.20 4.65 10.39
C ASP A 163 10.23 5.36 9.03
N ALA A 164 10.17 4.60 7.93
CA ALA A 164 10.08 5.14 6.56
C ALA A 164 8.81 5.97 6.31
N PHE A 165 7.81 5.86 7.18
CA PHE A 165 6.52 6.55 7.11
C PHE A 165 6.31 7.52 8.29
N GLY A 166 7.35 7.81 9.06
CA GLY A 166 7.27 8.66 10.25
C GLY A 166 6.47 8.04 11.41
N ALA A 167 6.35 6.72 11.45
CA ALA A 167 5.61 5.97 12.47
C ALA A 167 6.51 4.91 13.14
N PRO A 168 7.43 5.33 14.04
CA PRO A 168 8.28 4.40 14.78
C PRO A 168 7.43 3.41 15.59
N GLY A 169 7.88 2.18 15.66
CA GLY A 169 7.15 1.10 16.34
C GLY A 169 6.08 0.41 15.49
N TYR A 170 5.85 0.86 14.27
CA TYR A 170 4.95 0.20 13.32
C TYR A 170 5.71 -0.53 12.22
N VAL A 171 5.03 -1.48 11.60
CA VAL A 171 5.51 -2.18 10.39
C VAL A 171 4.38 -2.30 9.39
N ARG A 172 4.72 -2.27 8.08
CA ARG A 172 3.78 -2.42 6.99
C ARG A 172 3.87 -3.79 6.36
N LEU A 173 2.76 -4.51 6.33
CA LEU A 173 2.56 -5.74 5.59
C LEU A 173 1.73 -5.45 4.34
N SER A 174 2.20 -5.91 3.18
CA SER A 174 1.40 -5.89 1.94
C SER A 174 0.69 -7.23 1.78
N PHE A 175 -0.62 -7.19 1.52
CA PHE A 175 -1.38 -8.38 1.15
C PHE A 175 -1.64 -8.51 -0.37
N ALA A 176 -0.89 -7.75 -1.17
CA ALA A 176 -0.84 -7.94 -2.63
C ALA A 176 0.06 -9.13 -3.00
N ALA A 177 -0.27 -10.29 -2.45
CA ALA A 177 0.42 -11.57 -2.66
C ALA A 177 -0.63 -12.69 -2.77
N SER A 178 -0.23 -13.90 -3.19
CA SER A 178 -1.14 -15.04 -3.21
C SER A 178 -1.62 -15.41 -1.81
N MET A 179 -2.80 -16.01 -1.67
CA MET A 179 -3.28 -16.51 -0.37
C MET A 179 -2.31 -17.50 0.24
N GLU A 180 -1.70 -18.36 -0.57
CA GLU A 180 -0.69 -19.31 -0.10
C GLU A 180 0.53 -18.60 0.53
N SER A 181 1.06 -17.57 -0.14
CA SER A 181 2.17 -16.77 0.41
C SER A 181 1.77 -16.03 1.69
N LEU A 182 0.51 -15.54 1.77
CA LEU A 182 0.01 -14.87 2.97
C LEU A 182 -0.13 -15.84 4.14
N VAL A 183 -0.62 -17.07 3.89
CA VAL A 183 -0.71 -18.12 4.91
C VAL A 183 0.68 -18.44 5.45
N GLN A 184 1.62 -18.78 4.56
CA GLN A 184 3.00 -19.12 4.94
C GLN A 184 3.69 -17.98 5.68
N GLY A 185 3.56 -16.75 5.19
CA GLY A 185 4.16 -15.57 5.83
C GLY A 185 3.59 -15.27 7.21
N LEU A 186 2.27 -15.41 7.40
CA LEU A 186 1.63 -15.18 8.70
C LEU A 186 1.93 -16.31 9.70
N ASP A 187 2.02 -17.56 9.25
CA ASP A 187 2.47 -18.68 10.09
C ASP A 187 3.91 -18.44 10.58
N ALA A 188 4.78 -17.95 9.69
CA ALA A 188 6.16 -17.62 10.04
C ALA A 188 6.25 -16.43 11.01
N ILE A 189 5.41 -15.38 10.82
CA ILE A 189 5.33 -14.24 11.75
C ILE A 189 4.86 -14.71 13.14
N GLU A 190 3.79 -15.49 13.19
CA GLU A 190 3.26 -16.01 14.45
C GLU A 190 4.28 -16.85 15.20
N LYS A 191 4.91 -17.80 14.52
CA LYS A 191 6.00 -18.62 15.09
C LYS A 191 7.18 -17.77 15.56
N PHE A 192 7.57 -16.75 14.81
CA PHE A 192 8.64 -15.83 15.17
C PHE A 192 8.35 -15.04 16.44
N LEU A 193 7.09 -14.63 16.65
CA LEU A 193 6.69 -13.77 17.76
C LEU A 193 6.32 -14.53 19.04
N ILE A 194 5.61 -15.65 18.90
CA ILE A 194 5.09 -16.40 20.07
C ILE A 194 6.09 -17.48 20.50
N GLY A 195 7.00 -17.87 19.63
CA GLY A 195 7.88 -19.00 19.84
C GLY A 195 7.18 -20.33 19.57
N SER A 196 7.94 -21.35 19.39
CA SER A 196 7.47 -22.74 19.36
C SER A 196 7.68 -23.38 20.72
#